data_43879e6dfa61232c1da1c8cd20588347
#
_entry.id   43879e6dfa61232c1da1c8cd20588347
#
_cell.length_a   1.000
_cell.length_b   1.000
_cell.length_c   1.000
_cell.angle_alpha   90.00
_cell.angle_beta   90.00
_cell.angle_gamma   90.00
#
_symmetry.space_group_name_H-M   'P 1'
#
loop_
_entity.id
_entity.type
_entity.pdbx_description
1 polymer ?
#
loop_
_entity_poly.entity_id
_entity_poly.type
_entity_poly.pdbx_seq_one_letter_code
_entity_poly.pdbx_strand_id
1 'polypeptide(L)'
;PCDADLDLLASGCHPAQRRLVLEEMLAHHLSLRRQRIALQAHRAHPLRPGPLAGALQAALPFALTGAQARVYRDVLKDLAARRPMLRLVQGDVGSGKTVVAALAAAAAIDGGRQAALMAPTELLAEQHAQNLRAWFEPLGISVAWLAGKVTGRARARVLGEIASGAAQLVVGTHALMQANVAFH
;
A
#
# COMPACT_ATOMS: atom_id res chain seq x y z
N PRO A 1 26.63 -34.38 27.77
CA PRO A 1 25.28 -33.91 27.54
C PRO A 1 24.32 -35.00 27.95
N CYS A 2 23.40 -34.70 28.87
CA CYS A 2 22.35 -35.62 29.28
C CYS A 2 21.36 -35.79 28.12
N ASP A 3 20.78 -36.95 27.94
CA ASP A 3 19.76 -37.22 26.91
C ASP A 3 18.59 -36.19 27.01
N ALA A 4 18.29 -35.73 28.24
CA ALA A 4 17.32 -34.64 28.48
C ALA A 4 17.66 -33.30 27.82
N ASP A 5 18.95 -32.97 27.62
CA ASP A 5 19.35 -31.74 26.92
C ASP A 5 19.18 -31.90 25.39
N LEU A 6 19.35 -33.11 24.87
CA LEU A 6 19.10 -33.41 23.45
C LEU A 6 17.61 -33.36 23.12
N ASP A 7 16.74 -33.85 24.01
CA ASP A 7 15.30 -33.79 23.85
C ASP A 7 14.78 -32.32 23.92
N LEU A 8 15.35 -31.50 24.81
CA LEU A 8 15.06 -30.08 24.88
C LEU A 8 15.54 -29.34 23.64
N LEU A 9 16.68 -29.70 23.08
CA LEU A 9 17.16 -29.13 21.82
C LEU A 9 16.27 -29.54 20.63
N ALA A 10 15.88 -30.81 20.57
CA ALA A 10 15.02 -31.31 19.49
C ALA A 10 13.61 -30.69 19.53
N SER A 11 13.08 -30.45 20.72
CA SER A 11 11.77 -29.79 20.90
C SER A 11 11.81 -28.27 20.78
N GLY A 12 12.98 -27.64 20.60
CA GLY A 12 13.11 -26.18 20.58
C GLY A 12 12.94 -25.50 21.94
N CYS A 13 12.89 -26.26 23.01
CA CYS A 13 12.61 -25.75 24.36
C CYS A 13 13.88 -25.46 25.18
N HIS A 14 15.07 -25.74 24.63
CA HIS A 14 16.32 -25.51 25.36
C HIS A 14 16.51 -24.01 25.66
N PRO A 15 16.93 -23.63 26.87
CA PRO A 15 17.07 -22.23 27.31
C PRO A 15 17.94 -21.38 26.35
N ALA A 16 19.04 -21.97 25.82
CA ALA A 16 19.89 -21.28 24.88
C ALA A 16 19.17 -20.96 23.53
N GLN A 17 18.38 -21.91 23.02
CA GLN A 17 17.57 -21.68 21.81
C GLN A 17 16.52 -20.59 22.04
N ARG A 18 15.81 -20.64 23.17
CA ARG A 18 14.81 -19.62 23.54
C ARG A 18 15.45 -18.23 23.64
N ARG A 19 16.66 -18.15 24.18
CA ARG A 19 17.42 -16.91 24.24
C ARG A 19 17.78 -16.39 22.85
N LEU A 20 18.31 -17.26 21.97
CA LEU A 20 18.65 -16.88 20.59
C LEU A 20 17.41 -16.39 19.82
N VAL A 21 16.28 -17.09 19.94
CA VAL A 21 15.01 -16.68 19.33
C VAL A 21 14.57 -15.30 19.86
N LEU A 22 14.67 -15.08 21.17
CA LEU A 22 14.33 -13.77 21.75
C LEU A 22 15.24 -12.66 21.22
N GLU A 23 16.55 -12.90 21.15
CA GLU A 23 17.52 -11.92 20.63
C GLU A 23 17.27 -11.60 19.17
N GLU A 24 16.97 -12.61 18.35
CA GLU A 24 16.63 -12.44 16.93
C GLU A 24 15.34 -11.64 16.74
N MET A 25 14.28 -12.00 17.48
CA MET A 25 13.01 -11.29 17.44
C MET A 25 13.17 -9.84 17.92
N LEU A 26 13.96 -9.61 18.96
CA LEU A 26 14.22 -8.27 19.48
C LEU A 26 15.03 -7.43 18.46
N ALA A 27 16.08 -8.00 17.87
CA ALA A 27 16.88 -7.36 16.85
C ALA A 27 16.03 -6.97 15.63
N HIS A 28 15.17 -7.90 15.17
CA HIS A 28 14.23 -7.65 14.09
C HIS A 28 13.24 -6.52 14.44
N HIS A 29 12.63 -6.60 15.61
CA HIS A 29 11.70 -5.57 16.09
C HIS A 29 12.35 -4.17 16.18
N LEU A 30 13.55 -4.10 16.75
CA LEU A 30 14.30 -2.84 16.86
C LEU A 30 14.70 -2.30 15.50
N SER A 31 15.08 -3.15 14.55
CA SER A 31 15.38 -2.77 13.17
C SER A 31 14.17 -2.13 12.48
N LEU A 32 13.01 -2.79 12.54
CA LEU A 32 11.76 -2.25 12.00
C LEU A 32 11.37 -0.92 12.67
N ARG A 33 11.55 -0.82 13.99
CA ARG A 33 11.28 0.42 14.72
C ARG A 33 12.19 1.56 14.30
N ARG A 34 13.49 1.29 14.11
CA ARG A 34 14.46 2.28 13.58
C ARG A 34 14.07 2.76 12.20
N GLN A 35 13.74 1.85 11.28
CA GLN A 35 13.27 2.20 9.93
C GLN A 35 12.01 3.06 9.98
N ARG A 36 11.04 2.70 10.83
CA ARG A 36 9.82 3.49 11.02
C ARG A 36 10.11 4.90 11.53
N ILE A 37 11.00 5.05 12.51
CA ILE A 37 11.39 6.35 13.04
C ILE A 37 12.08 7.17 11.95
N ALA A 38 13.00 6.58 11.18
CA ALA A 38 13.68 7.25 10.08
C ALA A 38 12.71 7.74 9.00
N LEU A 39 11.73 6.89 8.60
CA LEU A 39 10.69 7.28 7.65
C LEU A 39 9.80 8.41 8.20
N GLN A 40 9.43 8.35 9.48
CA GLN A 40 8.59 9.38 10.12
C GLN A 40 9.31 10.71 10.35
N ALA A 41 10.65 10.74 10.26
CA ALA A 41 11.42 11.98 10.28
C ALA A 41 11.27 12.82 9.00
N HIS A 42 10.88 12.20 7.88
CA HIS A 42 10.57 12.92 6.66
C HIS A 42 9.28 13.73 6.81
N ARG A 43 9.24 14.89 6.16
CA ARG A 43 8.02 15.69 6.08
C ARG A 43 7.13 15.17 4.96
N ALA A 44 5.85 15.07 5.24
CA ALA A 44 4.81 14.78 4.25
C ALA A 44 3.84 15.96 4.12
N HIS A 45 3.24 16.09 2.95
CA HIS A 45 2.15 17.04 2.74
C HIS A 45 0.88 16.48 3.37
N PRO A 46 0.20 17.24 4.24
CA PRO A 46 -1.10 16.83 4.76
C PRO A 46 -2.10 16.68 3.63
N LEU A 47 -2.74 15.53 3.57
CA LEU A 47 -3.79 15.22 2.60
C LEU A 47 -5.15 15.19 3.33
N ARG A 48 -6.16 15.77 2.71
CA ARG A 48 -7.51 15.76 3.23
C ARG A 48 -8.46 15.26 2.15
N PRO A 49 -9.49 14.48 2.52
CA PRO A 49 -10.49 14.07 1.56
C PRO A 49 -11.22 15.31 1.01
N GLY A 50 -11.44 15.30 -0.29
CA GLY A 50 -12.21 16.28 -1.01
C GLY A 50 -13.44 15.64 -1.66
N PRO A 51 -13.96 16.25 -2.72
CA PRO A 51 -15.19 15.79 -3.38
C PRO A 51 -15.04 14.41 -4.05
N LEU A 52 -13.84 14.08 -4.55
CA LEU A 52 -13.59 12.80 -5.22
C LEU A 52 -13.77 11.61 -4.28
N ALA A 53 -13.23 11.69 -3.06
CA ALA A 53 -13.38 10.61 -2.08
C ALA A 53 -14.85 10.35 -1.73
N GLY A 54 -15.65 11.42 -1.61
CA GLY A 54 -17.10 11.34 -1.40
C GLY A 54 -17.84 10.77 -2.62
N ALA A 55 -17.50 11.23 -3.82
CA ALA A 55 -18.08 10.77 -5.07
C ALA A 55 -17.76 9.28 -5.32
N LEU A 56 -16.51 8.87 -5.05
CA LEU A 56 -16.10 7.48 -5.14
C LEU A 56 -16.92 6.61 -4.18
N GLN A 57 -17.05 7.02 -2.92
CA GLN A 57 -17.84 6.26 -1.94
C GLN A 57 -19.30 6.13 -2.35
N ALA A 58 -19.90 7.16 -2.94
CA ALA A 58 -21.28 7.14 -3.44
C ALA A 58 -21.45 6.27 -4.70
N ALA A 59 -20.40 6.16 -5.53
CA ALA A 59 -20.43 5.37 -6.76
C ALA A 59 -20.16 3.86 -6.54
N LEU A 60 -19.72 3.46 -5.35
CA LEU A 60 -19.53 2.04 -5.05
C LEU A 60 -20.86 1.29 -5.06
N PRO A 61 -20.91 0.05 -5.61
CA PRO A 61 -22.13 -0.75 -5.66
C PRO A 61 -22.55 -1.34 -4.30
N PHE A 62 -21.89 -0.95 -3.23
CA PHE A 62 -22.11 -1.42 -1.85
C PHE A 62 -21.76 -0.34 -0.84
N ALA A 63 -22.39 -0.38 0.32
CA ALA A 63 -22.03 0.47 1.44
C ALA A 63 -20.78 -0.06 2.18
N LEU A 64 -19.96 0.85 2.73
CA LEU A 64 -18.84 0.45 3.58
C LEU A 64 -19.35 -0.24 4.84
N THR A 65 -18.70 -1.32 5.23
CA THR A 65 -18.92 -1.92 6.54
C THR A 65 -18.45 -0.99 7.66
N GLY A 66 -18.97 -1.15 8.87
CA GLY A 66 -18.52 -0.37 10.01
C GLY A 66 -17.00 -0.51 10.29
N ALA A 67 -16.40 -1.68 9.98
CA ALA A 67 -14.97 -1.90 10.10
C ALA A 67 -14.19 -1.10 9.05
N GLN A 68 -14.60 -1.16 7.78
CA GLN A 68 -13.97 -0.39 6.69
C GLN A 68 -14.05 1.11 6.94
N ALA A 69 -15.20 1.61 7.40
CA ALA A 69 -15.38 3.02 7.74
C ALA A 69 -14.49 3.47 8.92
N ARG A 70 -14.26 2.62 9.92
CA ARG A 70 -13.33 2.90 11.03
C ARG A 70 -11.89 2.98 10.51
N VAL A 71 -11.45 1.96 9.75
CA VAL A 71 -10.09 1.92 9.19
C VAL A 71 -9.84 3.11 8.26
N TYR A 72 -10.81 3.45 7.41
CA TYR A 72 -10.70 4.61 6.52
C TYR A 72 -10.56 5.92 7.32
N ARG A 73 -11.33 6.13 8.37
CA ARG A 73 -11.16 7.30 9.25
C ARG A 73 -9.77 7.38 9.88
N ASP A 74 -9.21 6.24 10.28
CA ASP A 74 -7.85 6.22 10.83
C ASP A 74 -6.80 6.50 9.77
N VAL A 75 -6.98 6.00 8.55
CA VAL A 75 -6.13 6.35 7.39
C VAL A 75 -6.19 7.87 7.12
N LEU A 76 -7.38 8.48 7.13
CA LEU A 76 -7.52 9.92 6.93
C LEU A 76 -6.82 10.74 8.01
N LYS A 77 -6.86 10.32 9.28
CA LYS A 77 -6.10 10.97 10.37
C LYS A 77 -4.60 10.92 10.12
N ASP A 78 -4.09 9.76 9.65
CA ASP A 78 -2.68 9.61 9.34
C ASP A 78 -2.28 10.45 8.11
N LEU A 79 -3.10 10.47 7.06
CA LEU A 79 -2.86 11.27 5.85
C LEU A 79 -2.88 12.78 6.13
N ALA A 80 -3.66 13.22 7.10
CA ALA A 80 -3.70 14.63 7.51
C ALA A 80 -2.47 15.06 8.34
N ALA A 81 -1.61 14.13 8.73
CA ALA A 81 -0.40 14.44 9.48
C ALA A 81 0.71 14.96 8.55
N ARG A 82 1.66 15.74 9.11
CA ARG A 82 2.84 16.23 8.38
C ARG A 82 3.99 15.22 8.33
N ARG A 83 3.70 13.95 8.52
CA ARG A 83 4.66 12.83 8.47
C ARG A 83 4.10 11.70 7.60
N PRO A 84 4.96 10.93 6.91
CA PRO A 84 4.50 9.83 6.08
C PRO A 84 3.69 8.81 6.89
N MET A 85 2.55 8.39 6.33
CA MET A 85 1.77 7.29 6.88
C MET A 85 2.49 5.97 6.59
N LEU A 86 2.61 5.14 7.62
CA LEU A 86 3.02 3.74 7.51
C LEU A 86 2.02 2.90 8.30
N ARG A 87 1.00 2.38 7.62
CA ARG A 87 -0.12 1.65 8.23
C ARG A 87 -0.27 0.28 7.57
N LEU A 88 -0.31 -0.76 8.39
CA LEU A 88 -0.72 -2.08 7.97
C LEU A 88 -2.25 -2.18 8.07
N VAL A 89 -2.90 -2.56 6.97
CA VAL A 89 -4.33 -2.89 6.94
C VAL A 89 -4.46 -4.40 6.82
N GLN A 90 -4.91 -5.04 7.88
CA GLN A 90 -5.07 -6.49 7.95
C GLN A 90 -6.56 -6.85 7.92
N GLY A 91 -6.86 -7.97 7.30
CA GLY A 91 -8.22 -8.53 7.19
C GLY A 91 -8.22 -9.73 6.26
N ASP A 92 -9.27 -10.54 6.33
CA ASP A 92 -9.43 -11.74 5.52
C ASP A 92 -9.52 -11.44 4.02
N VAL A 93 -9.37 -12.48 3.19
CA VAL A 93 -9.63 -12.38 1.75
C VAL A 93 -11.09 -12.00 1.55
N GLY A 94 -11.34 -11.02 0.67
CA GLY A 94 -12.70 -10.51 0.44
C GLY A 94 -13.20 -9.47 1.45
N SER A 95 -12.44 -9.13 2.50
CA SER A 95 -12.85 -8.10 3.49
C SER A 95 -12.90 -6.66 2.94
N GLY A 96 -12.56 -6.45 1.67
CA GLY A 96 -12.62 -5.15 1.00
C GLY A 96 -11.45 -4.21 1.32
N LYS A 97 -10.26 -4.74 1.62
CA LYS A 97 -9.03 -3.93 1.82
C LYS A 97 -8.75 -2.98 0.65
N THR A 98 -9.03 -3.44 -0.57
CA THR A 98 -8.83 -2.64 -1.81
C THR A 98 -9.71 -1.41 -1.84
N VAL A 99 -10.92 -1.46 -1.30
CA VAL A 99 -11.83 -0.29 -1.23
C VAL A 99 -11.25 0.79 -0.31
N VAL A 100 -10.70 0.39 0.85
CA VAL A 100 -10.05 1.33 1.77
C VAL A 100 -8.82 1.97 1.10
N ALA A 101 -8.04 1.18 0.35
CA ALA A 101 -6.90 1.70 -0.42
C ALA A 101 -7.35 2.66 -1.53
N ALA A 102 -8.45 2.36 -2.24
CA ALA A 102 -9.03 3.23 -3.26
C ALA A 102 -9.49 4.57 -2.67
N LEU A 103 -10.17 4.55 -1.53
CA LEU A 103 -10.60 5.77 -0.85
C LEU A 103 -9.40 6.61 -0.34
N ALA A 104 -8.32 5.95 0.11
CA ALA A 104 -7.09 6.64 0.47
C ALA A 104 -6.42 7.28 -0.76
N ALA A 105 -6.41 6.57 -1.91
CA ALA A 105 -5.93 7.10 -3.17
C ALA A 105 -6.75 8.30 -3.65
N ALA A 106 -8.09 8.23 -3.54
CA ALA A 106 -8.96 9.37 -3.85
C ALA A 106 -8.64 10.61 -2.99
N ALA A 107 -8.39 10.42 -1.69
CA ALA A 107 -7.98 11.52 -0.81
C ALA A 107 -6.60 12.12 -1.20
N ALA A 108 -5.68 11.31 -1.72
CA ALA A 108 -4.41 11.80 -2.24
C ALA A 108 -4.59 12.60 -3.54
N ILE A 109 -5.44 12.13 -4.45
CA ILE A 109 -5.77 12.79 -5.71
C ILE A 109 -6.51 14.12 -5.45
N ASP A 110 -7.45 14.15 -4.51
CA ASP A 110 -8.10 15.39 -4.03
C ASP A 110 -7.07 16.43 -3.53
N GLY A 111 -5.99 15.95 -2.92
CA GLY A 111 -4.86 16.77 -2.48
C GLY A 111 -3.89 17.17 -3.60
N GLY A 112 -4.20 16.90 -4.87
CA GLY A 112 -3.35 17.20 -6.02
C GLY A 112 -2.12 16.31 -6.13
N ARG A 113 -2.17 15.09 -5.59
CA ARG A 113 -1.08 14.12 -5.64
C ARG A 113 -1.46 12.90 -6.48
N GLN A 114 -0.45 12.26 -7.04
CA GLN A 114 -0.64 10.96 -7.65
C GLN A 114 -0.70 9.87 -6.58
N ALA A 115 -1.47 8.83 -6.86
CA ALA A 115 -1.50 7.62 -6.05
C ALA A 115 -0.95 6.42 -6.84
N ALA A 116 -0.20 5.55 -6.18
CA ALA A 116 0.31 4.32 -6.77
C ALA A 116 -0.12 3.12 -5.95
N LEU A 117 -0.66 2.09 -6.61
CA LEU A 117 -1.00 0.82 -6.02
C LEU A 117 -0.13 -0.28 -6.60
N MET A 118 0.70 -0.88 -5.74
CA MET A 118 1.57 -1.98 -6.13
C MET A 118 0.98 -3.32 -5.71
N ALA A 119 0.99 -4.27 -6.63
CA ALA A 119 0.64 -5.66 -6.36
C ALA A 119 1.84 -6.59 -6.62
N PRO A 120 1.93 -7.73 -5.92
CA PRO A 120 3.10 -8.61 -6.01
C PRO A 120 3.20 -9.33 -7.36
N THR A 121 2.09 -9.58 -8.05
CA THR A 121 2.05 -10.28 -9.34
C THR A 121 1.33 -9.45 -10.40
N GLU A 122 1.64 -9.72 -11.68
CA GLU A 122 0.99 -9.05 -12.79
C GLU A 122 -0.51 -9.32 -12.85
N LEU A 123 -0.93 -10.56 -12.54
CA LEU A 123 -2.34 -10.93 -12.52
C LEU A 123 -3.13 -10.13 -11.48
N LEU A 124 -2.60 -10.01 -10.27
CA LEU A 124 -3.22 -9.20 -9.21
C LEU A 124 -3.23 -7.71 -9.56
N ALA A 125 -2.13 -7.21 -10.14
CA ALA A 125 -2.04 -5.83 -10.60
C ALA A 125 -3.10 -5.55 -11.69
N GLU A 126 -3.30 -6.47 -12.63
CA GLU A 126 -4.30 -6.35 -13.67
C GLU A 126 -5.72 -6.35 -13.11
N GLN A 127 -6.04 -7.27 -12.20
CA GLN A 127 -7.33 -7.30 -11.50
C GLN A 127 -7.60 -6.00 -10.73
N HIS A 128 -6.59 -5.49 -10.02
CA HIS A 128 -6.72 -4.21 -9.32
C HIS A 128 -6.90 -3.05 -10.30
N ALA A 129 -6.18 -3.04 -11.42
CA ALA A 129 -6.32 -2.00 -12.44
C ALA A 129 -7.73 -1.99 -13.04
N GLN A 130 -8.30 -3.16 -13.35
CA GLN A 130 -9.66 -3.27 -13.87
C GLN A 130 -10.69 -2.74 -12.87
N ASN A 131 -10.60 -3.16 -11.62
CA ASN A 131 -11.52 -2.71 -10.56
C ASN A 131 -11.40 -1.20 -10.32
N LEU A 132 -10.17 -0.67 -10.24
CA LEU A 132 -9.95 0.75 -10.00
C LEU A 132 -10.36 1.60 -11.20
N ARG A 133 -10.18 1.13 -12.44
CA ARG A 133 -10.73 1.81 -13.63
C ARG A 133 -12.25 1.92 -13.55
N ALA A 134 -12.92 0.80 -13.25
CA ALA A 134 -14.38 0.79 -13.11
C ALA A 134 -14.91 1.81 -12.08
N TRP A 135 -14.12 2.10 -11.04
CA TRP A 135 -14.51 3.04 -9.98
C TRP A 135 -14.08 4.48 -10.25
N PHE A 136 -12.92 4.70 -10.85
CA PHE A 136 -12.31 6.03 -10.99
C PHE A 136 -12.52 6.70 -12.34
N GLU A 137 -12.53 5.94 -13.45
CA GLU A 137 -12.71 6.52 -14.79
C GLU A 137 -14.08 7.22 -14.96
N PRO A 138 -15.21 6.70 -14.42
CA PRO A 138 -16.49 7.43 -14.46
C PRO A 138 -16.46 8.77 -13.69
N LEU A 139 -15.50 8.95 -12.78
CA LEU A 139 -15.27 10.17 -12.02
C LEU A 139 -14.25 11.11 -12.68
N GLY A 140 -13.80 10.79 -13.90
CA GLY A 140 -12.85 11.59 -14.67
C GLY A 140 -11.38 11.39 -14.24
N ILE A 141 -11.05 10.35 -13.47
CA ILE A 141 -9.69 10.05 -13.01
C ILE A 141 -9.03 9.03 -13.93
N SER A 142 -7.87 9.39 -14.47
CA SER A 142 -7.08 8.50 -15.33
C SER A 142 -6.32 7.46 -14.52
N VAL A 143 -6.51 6.17 -14.88
CA VAL A 143 -5.87 5.02 -14.24
C VAL A 143 -4.89 4.37 -15.20
N ALA A 144 -3.60 4.57 -14.97
CA ALA A 144 -2.53 3.91 -15.72
C ALA A 144 -2.17 2.54 -15.14
N TRP A 145 -1.75 1.63 -16.01
CA TRP A 145 -1.25 0.32 -15.62
C TRP A 145 0.16 0.10 -16.13
N LEU A 146 1.09 -0.23 -15.20
CA LEU A 146 2.49 -0.45 -15.49
C LEU A 146 2.97 -1.78 -14.92
N ALA A 147 3.26 -2.74 -15.80
CA ALA A 147 3.81 -4.05 -15.45
C ALA A 147 4.97 -4.41 -16.37
N GLY A 148 5.71 -5.48 -16.04
CA GLY A 148 6.88 -5.92 -16.80
C GLY A 148 6.59 -6.23 -18.26
N LYS A 149 5.40 -6.76 -18.55
CA LYS A 149 4.96 -7.08 -19.92
C LYS A 149 4.63 -5.86 -20.79
N VAL A 150 4.48 -4.67 -20.20
CA VAL A 150 4.30 -3.42 -20.97
C VAL A 150 5.65 -2.96 -21.47
N THR A 151 5.88 -3.04 -22.79
CA THR A 151 7.17 -2.75 -23.44
C THR A 151 7.05 -1.75 -24.58
N GLY A 152 8.19 -1.30 -25.08
CA GLY A 152 8.26 -0.46 -26.26
C GLY A 152 7.49 0.86 -26.15
N ARG A 153 6.80 1.24 -27.21
CA ARG A 153 6.03 2.50 -27.31
C ARG A 153 4.91 2.60 -26.27
N ALA A 154 4.26 1.48 -25.95
CA ALA A 154 3.21 1.46 -24.92
C ALA A 154 3.77 1.83 -23.55
N ARG A 155 4.93 1.29 -23.19
CA ARG A 155 5.62 1.64 -21.95
C ARG A 155 6.02 3.12 -21.92
N ALA A 156 6.62 3.62 -23.01
CA ALA A 156 7.03 5.01 -23.09
C ALA A 156 5.84 5.97 -22.91
N ARG A 157 4.68 5.65 -23.49
CA ARG A 157 3.45 6.42 -23.31
C ARG A 157 3.01 6.44 -21.86
N VAL A 158 2.91 5.27 -21.20
CA VAL A 158 2.50 5.17 -19.80
C VAL A 158 3.46 5.94 -18.87
N LEU A 159 4.77 5.84 -19.12
CA LEU A 159 5.77 6.60 -18.37
C LEU A 159 5.60 8.12 -18.57
N GLY A 160 5.28 8.57 -19.78
CA GLY A 160 4.97 9.97 -20.05
C GLY A 160 3.70 10.45 -19.35
N GLU A 161 2.64 9.63 -19.31
CA GLU A 161 1.40 9.92 -18.58
C GLU A 161 1.63 10.02 -17.07
N ILE A 162 2.52 9.17 -16.52
CA ILE A 162 2.91 9.23 -15.11
C ILE A 162 3.72 10.51 -14.83
N ALA A 163 4.76 10.77 -15.62
CA ALA A 163 5.66 11.90 -15.41
C ALA A 163 4.98 13.25 -15.58
N SER A 164 3.98 13.35 -16.46
CA SER A 164 3.19 14.58 -16.66
C SER A 164 2.09 14.79 -15.62
N GLY A 165 1.79 13.79 -14.77
CA GLY A 165 0.65 13.84 -13.87
C GLY A 165 -0.70 13.55 -14.54
N ALA A 166 -0.74 13.25 -15.85
CA ALA A 166 -1.95 12.90 -16.57
C ALA A 166 -2.59 11.62 -16.01
N ALA A 167 -1.76 10.64 -15.64
CA ALA A 167 -2.22 9.48 -14.87
C ALA A 167 -2.21 9.82 -13.38
N GLN A 168 -3.38 10.00 -12.80
CA GLN A 168 -3.55 10.36 -11.39
C GLN A 168 -3.48 9.14 -10.47
N LEU A 169 -3.89 7.98 -10.94
CA LEU A 169 -3.77 6.69 -10.25
C LEU A 169 -2.96 5.73 -11.11
N VAL A 170 -1.94 5.13 -10.51
CA VAL A 170 -1.06 4.18 -11.22
C VAL A 170 -1.12 2.82 -10.52
N VAL A 171 -1.39 1.77 -11.27
CA VAL A 171 -1.42 0.40 -10.76
C VAL A 171 -0.32 -0.40 -11.43
N GLY A 172 0.43 -1.19 -10.67
CA GLY A 172 1.47 -2.01 -11.26
C GLY A 172 2.12 -2.98 -10.29
N THR A 173 3.22 -3.57 -10.75
CA THR A 173 4.06 -4.44 -9.92
C THR A 173 5.28 -3.65 -9.41
N HIS A 174 6.31 -4.36 -8.96
CA HIS A 174 7.61 -3.73 -8.63
C HIS A 174 8.20 -2.87 -9.77
N ALA A 175 7.66 -2.97 -10.99
CA ALA A 175 8.01 -2.07 -12.10
C ALA A 175 7.78 -0.58 -11.78
N LEU A 176 6.90 -0.27 -10.82
CA LEU A 176 6.66 1.10 -10.34
C LEU A 176 7.85 1.68 -9.56
N MET A 177 8.72 0.82 -9.02
CA MET A 177 9.90 1.24 -8.23
C MET A 177 11.17 1.36 -9.07
N GLN A 178 11.09 1.19 -10.38
CA GLN A 178 12.26 1.32 -11.26
C GLN A 178 12.68 2.78 -11.39
N ALA A 179 13.99 3.03 -11.51
CA ALA A 179 14.57 4.37 -11.55
C ALA A 179 14.07 5.27 -12.68
N ASN A 180 13.53 4.67 -13.76
CA ASN A 180 12.96 5.38 -14.90
C ASN A 180 11.49 5.74 -14.73
N VAL A 181 10.86 5.45 -13.61
CA VAL A 181 9.49 5.86 -13.29
C VAL A 181 9.56 7.12 -12.42
N ALA A 182 9.25 8.25 -13.02
CA ALA A 182 9.18 9.52 -12.31
C ALA A 182 7.71 9.88 -12.08
N PHE A 183 7.31 10.05 -10.84
CA PHE A 183 6.00 10.58 -10.46
C PHE A 183 6.05 12.12 -10.45
N HIS A 184 4.89 12.74 -10.76
CA HIS A 184 4.74 14.21 -10.76
C HIS A 184 4.64 14.79 -9.36
#